data_a7941965b6523a5a3082f29e32e76baa
#
_entry.id   a7941965b6523a5a3082f29e32e76baa
#
_cell.length_a   1.000
_cell.length_b   1.000
_cell.length_c   1.000
_cell.angle_alpha   90.00
_cell.angle_beta   90.00
_cell.angle_gamma   90.00
#
_symmetry.space_group_name_H-M   'P 1'
#
loop_
_entity.id
_entity.type
_entity.pdbx_description
1 polymer ?
#
loop_
_entity_poly.entity_id
_entity_poly.type
_entity_poly.pdbx_seq_one_letter_code
_entity_poly.pdbx_strand_id
1 'polypeptide(L)'
;MASPLDFGIADNELTSYVTPDCQSIIPISRTASLRSSVQWGDIPIPVSIFHSTYKVNSSAYIGELPYATETEIERNTKRYACAVTALFSVAGRLYLNGKPLITATSMFGQLPDWNEYISIWSATNTTTAYIKNGIEYGSTKSNDLGPGFVSYCNNKGYNLQESHAGAPIFEQFKQQIANNCNSIFTAQAISNGSTVGHSMAVAGWVDATRTPGNDPAVGHSYLYVYDGWNGMSYIDYNYPVFTYTFVTFFSG
;
A
#
# COMPACT_ATOMS: atom_id res chain seq x y z
N MET A 1 -17.16 -13.65 9.64
CA MET A 1 -16.28 -13.69 8.45
C MET A 1 -14.86 -13.64 8.97
N ALA A 2 -14.02 -14.61 8.64
CA ALA A 2 -12.65 -14.62 9.10
C ALA A 2 -11.88 -13.55 8.31
N SER A 3 -11.25 -12.60 9.02
CA SER A 3 -10.35 -11.62 8.40
C SER A 3 -9.18 -12.36 7.73
N PRO A 4 -8.77 -11.98 6.52
CA PRO A 4 -7.60 -12.57 5.90
C PRO A 4 -6.38 -12.30 6.79
N LEU A 5 -5.56 -13.32 7.01
CA LEU A 5 -4.25 -13.17 7.61
C LEU A 5 -3.33 -12.65 6.51
N ASP A 6 -2.92 -11.39 6.61
CA ASP A 6 -1.97 -10.82 5.67
C ASP A 6 -0.54 -11.20 6.00
N PHE A 7 0.13 -11.80 5.03
CA PHE A 7 1.56 -12.08 5.07
C PHE A 7 2.22 -11.33 3.93
N GLY A 8 2.56 -10.06 4.17
CA GLY A 8 3.15 -9.22 3.14
C GLY A 8 4.68 -9.22 3.11
N ILE A 9 5.38 -9.56 4.20
CA ILE A 9 6.84 -9.33 4.32
C ILE A 9 7.48 -10.37 5.24
N ALA A 10 8.60 -10.96 4.80
CA ALA A 10 9.41 -11.83 5.65
C ALA A 10 10.31 -11.02 6.57
N ASP A 11 10.29 -11.35 7.87
CA ASP A 11 10.88 -10.59 8.99
C ASP A 11 12.41 -10.37 8.93
N ASN A 12 13.17 -11.11 8.12
CA ASN A 12 14.61 -11.24 8.31
C ASN A 12 15.50 -10.35 7.42
N GLU A 13 14.95 -9.53 6.53
CA GLU A 13 15.77 -8.76 5.57
C GLU A 13 15.64 -7.23 5.70
N LEU A 14 14.93 -6.74 6.70
CA LEU A 14 14.65 -5.31 6.86
C LEU A 14 15.75 -4.49 7.53
N THR A 15 16.85 -5.13 8.00
CA THR A 15 17.86 -4.50 8.87
C THR A 15 19.07 -3.91 8.17
N SER A 16 19.20 -3.93 6.83
CA SER A 16 20.49 -3.66 6.22
C SER A 16 20.58 -2.69 5.04
N TYR A 17 19.69 -1.72 4.87
CA TYR A 17 19.91 -0.70 3.84
C TYR A 17 19.65 0.72 4.34
N VAL A 18 20.72 1.31 4.90
CA VAL A 18 20.90 2.76 5.00
C VAL A 18 21.74 3.18 3.81
N THR A 19 21.18 3.92 2.86
CA THR A 19 21.98 4.58 1.83
C THR A 19 22.78 5.73 2.46
N PRO A 20 24.02 6.01 2.01
CA PRO A 20 24.96 6.94 2.67
C PRO A 20 24.53 8.40 2.77
N ASP A 21 23.48 8.83 2.08
CA ASP A 21 23.09 10.24 1.96
C ASP A 21 21.91 10.68 2.84
N CYS A 22 21.35 9.83 3.67
CA CYS A 22 20.39 10.23 4.71
C CYS A 22 21.08 10.31 6.07
N GLN A 23 21.88 11.37 6.28
CA GLN A 23 22.41 11.67 7.59
C GLN A 23 21.29 12.03 8.57
N SER A 24 21.28 11.30 9.68
CA SER A 24 20.59 11.56 10.95
C SER A 24 19.06 11.67 10.91
N ILE A 25 18.38 10.55 10.78
CA ILE A 25 17.07 10.41 11.39
C ILE A 25 17.24 9.49 12.60
N ILE A 26 17.16 10.09 13.80
CA ILE A 26 17.07 9.34 15.05
C ILE A 26 15.88 8.41 14.93
N PRO A 27 16.04 7.07 15.10
CA PRO A 27 14.90 6.20 15.16
C PRO A 27 14.05 6.62 16.36
N ILE A 28 12.87 7.14 16.11
CA ILE A 28 11.89 7.35 17.17
C ILE A 28 11.49 5.94 17.62
N SER A 29 12.12 5.47 18.71
CA SER A 29 11.66 4.29 19.42
C SER A 29 10.25 4.59 19.95
N ARG A 30 9.24 4.26 19.16
CA ARG A 30 7.87 4.27 19.64
C ARG A 30 7.73 3.03 20.53
N THR A 31 7.77 3.23 21.84
CA THR A 31 7.34 2.22 22.79
C THR A 31 5.86 1.94 22.51
N ALA A 32 5.61 0.89 21.73
CA ALA A 32 4.26 0.40 21.49
C ALA A 32 3.66 0.00 22.84
N SER A 33 2.72 0.77 23.33
CA SER A 33 1.83 0.34 24.40
C SER A 33 1.16 -0.94 23.93
N LEU A 34 1.35 -2.03 24.66
CA LEU A 34 0.74 -3.34 24.43
C LEU A 34 -0.79 -3.20 24.39
N ARG A 35 -1.35 -2.86 23.25
CA ARG A 35 -2.78 -2.99 22.99
C ARG A 35 -3.04 -4.38 22.43
N SER A 36 -3.97 -5.06 23.08
CA SER A 36 -4.59 -6.29 22.63
C SER A 36 -4.87 -6.29 21.13
N SER A 37 -4.43 -7.37 20.46
CA SER A 37 -4.73 -7.82 19.09
C SER A 37 -5.53 -6.84 18.20
N VAL A 38 -4.81 -6.02 17.45
CA VAL A 38 -5.41 -5.26 16.34
C VAL A 38 -5.42 -6.17 15.11
N GLN A 39 -6.54 -6.23 14.40
CA GLN A 39 -6.59 -6.88 13.09
C GLN A 39 -6.36 -5.83 12.00
N TRP A 40 -5.62 -6.17 10.95
CA TRP A 40 -5.39 -5.25 9.82
C TRP A 40 -6.69 -4.73 9.23
N GLY A 41 -7.74 -5.55 9.15
CA GLY A 41 -9.05 -5.13 8.66
C GLY A 41 -9.73 -3.99 9.45
N ASP A 42 -9.26 -3.72 10.67
CA ASP A 42 -9.78 -2.65 11.53
C ASP A 42 -8.96 -1.34 11.41
N ILE A 43 -7.83 -1.35 10.69
CA ILE A 43 -6.94 -0.19 10.56
C ILE A 43 -7.41 0.78 9.48
N PRO A 44 -7.78 0.33 8.25
CA PRO A 44 -8.31 1.22 7.22
C PRO A 44 -9.68 1.77 7.62
N ILE A 45 -9.81 3.09 7.50
CA ILE A 45 -11.08 3.78 7.75
C ILE A 45 -11.83 3.90 6.42
N PRO A 46 -12.99 3.26 6.25
CA PRO A 46 -13.79 3.39 5.04
C PRO A 46 -14.13 4.85 4.74
N VAL A 47 -14.16 5.23 3.46
CA VAL A 47 -14.39 6.60 3.00
C VAL A 47 -15.66 7.21 3.59
N SER A 48 -16.76 6.45 3.64
CA SER A 48 -18.03 6.91 4.19
C SER A 48 -17.95 7.20 5.69
N ILE A 49 -17.22 6.39 6.46
CA ILE A 49 -17.00 6.59 7.89
C ILE A 49 -16.08 7.78 8.11
N PHE A 50 -15.02 7.90 7.31
CA PHE A 50 -14.08 9.02 7.42
C PHE A 50 -14.81 10.36 7.27
N HIS A 51 -15.55 10.56 6.20
CA HIS A 51 -16.26 11.84 5.95
C HIS A 51 -17.38 12.15 6.94
N SER A 52 -17.94 11.13 7.62
CA SER A 52 -18.91 11.37 8.71
C SER A 52 -18.26 11.70 10.04
N THR A 53 -16.97 11.37 10.20
CA THR A 53 -16.26 11.48 11.50
C THR A 53 -15.24 12.60 11.52
N TYR A 54 -14.67 12.95 10.36
CA TYR A 54 -13.55 13.90 10.25
C TYR A 54 -13.87 15.06 9.33
N LYS A 55 -13.41 16.25 9.73
CA LYS A 55 -13.39 17.44 8.89
C LYS A 55 -12.04 17.54 8.20
N VAL A 56 -12.03 17.52 6.87
CA VAL A 56 -10.84 17.73 6.06
C VAL A 56 -10.40 19.20 6.16
N ASN A 57 -9.15 19.42 6.51
CA ASN A 57 -8.52 20.75 6.56
C ASN A 57 -7.74 21.04 5.27
N SER A 58 -6.99 20.06 4.79
CA SER A 58 -6.26 20.11 3.52
C SER A 58 -6.07 18.71 2.95
N SER A 59 -5.94 18.61 1.64
CA SER A 59 -5.74 17.33 0.95
C SER A 59 -5.14 17.53 -0.43
N ALA A 60 -4.48 16.48 -0.96
CA ALA A 60 -4.12 16.38 -2.36
C ALA A 60 -4.20 14.92 -2.81
N TYR A 61 -4.50 14.72 -4.09
CA TYR A 61 -4.71 13.42 -4.71
C TYR A 61 -4.02 13.35 -6.06
N ILE A 62 -3.51 12.16 -6.43
CA ILE A 62 -2.95 11.90 -7.77
C ILE A 62 -4.02 11.47 -8.79
N GLY A 63 -5.28 11.49 -8.41
CA GLY A 63 -6.39 10.97 -9.20
C GLY A 63 -6.80 9.55 -8.81
N GLU A 64 -7.64 8.93 -9.62
CA GLU A 64 -8.18 7.61 -9.33
C GLU A 64 -7.13 6.51 -9.51
N LEU A 65 -7.17 5.54 -8.58
CA LEU A 65 -6.47 4.28 -8.70
C LEU A 65 -7.51 3.22 -9.12
N PRO A 66 -7.34 2.60 -10.30
CA PRO A 66 -8.14 1.43 -10.65
C PRO A 66 -7.84 0.30 -9.66
N TYR A 67 -8.87 -0.43 -9.27
CA TYR A 67 -8.69 -1.54 -8.33
C TYR A 67 -9.52 -2.76 -8.75
N ALA A 68 -9.05 -3.92 -8.32
CA ALA A 68 -9.80 -5.16 -8.37
C ALA A 68 -9.87 -5.73 -6.95
N THR A 69 -11.02 -6.20 -6.54
CA THR A 69 -11.21 -6.75 -5.20
C THR A 69 -10.40 -8.04 -5.00
N GLU A 70 -10.04 -8.35 -3.76
CA GLU A 70 -9.42 -9.64 -3.41
C GLU A 70 -10.18 -10.81 -4.02
N THR A 71 -11.50 -10.84 -3.86
CA THR A 71 -12.35 -11.89 -4.41
C THR A 71 -12.23 -12.03 -5.94
N GLU A 72 -12.14 -10.93 -6.68
CA GLU A 72 -11.95 -10.96 -8.14
C GLU A 72 -10.57 -11.50 -8.51
N ILE A 73 -9.53 -11.04 -7.82
CA ILE A 73 -8.16 -11.51 -8.02
C ILE A 73 -8.07 -13.02 -7.75
N GLU A 74 -8.54 -13.49 -6.59
CA GLU A 74 -8.54 -14.90 -6.21
C GLU A 74 -9.30 -15.78 -7.21
N ARG A 75 -10.48 -15.33 -7.62
CA ARG A 75 -11.31 -16.07 -8.57
C ARG A 75 -10.61 -16.28 -9.90
N ASN A 76 -9.93 -15.25 -10.41
CA ASN A 76 -9.37 -15.24 -11.76
C ASN A 76 -7.92 -15.70 -11.84
N THR A 77 -7.13 -15.52 -10.78
CA THR A 77 -5.70 -15.85 -10.80
C THR A 77 -5.36 -17.06 -9.93
N LYS A 78 -6.23 -17.43 -8.98
CA LYS A 78 -5.95 -18.39 -7.91
C LYS A 78 -4.77 -17.96 -7.02
N ARG A 79 -4.48 -16.65 -6.99
CA ARG A 79 -3.40 -16.04 -6.21
C ARG A 79 -3.87 -14.75 -5.57
N TYR A 80 -3.26 -14.40 -4.44
CA TYR A 80 -3.43 -13.11 -3.82
C TYR A 80 -2.16 -12.70 -3.04
N ALA A 81 -1.69 -11.48 -3.26
CA ALA A 81 -0.65 -10.84 -2.46
C ALA A 81 -0.91 -9.32 -2.43
N CYS A 82 -0.98 -8.74 -1.24
CA CYS A 82 -1.30 -7.32 -1.07
C CYS A 82 -0.35 -6.39 -1.85
N ALA A 83 0.94 -6.69 -1.85
CA ALA A 83 1.95 -5.93 -2.59
C ALA A 83 1.73 -5.99 -4.10
N VAL A 84 1.44 -7.17 -4.66
CA VAL A 84 1.13 -7.35 -6.09
C VAL A 84 -0.17 -6.65 -6.44
N THR A 85 -1.17 -6.72 -5.57
CA THR A 85 -2.47 -6.05 -5.74
C THR A 85 -2.30 -4.53 -5.78
N ALA A 86 -1.50 -3.97 -4.88
CA ALA A 86 -1.19 -2.54 -4.86
C ALA A 86 -0.43 -2.11 -6.14
N LEU A 87 0.56 -2.88 -6.58
CA LEU A 87 1.28 -2.62 -7.83
C LEU A 87 0.40 -2.76 -9.08
N PHE A 88 -0.52 -3.72 -9.08
CA PHE A 88 -1.50 -3.90 -10.16
C PHE A 88 -2.40 -2.67 -10.30
N SER A 89 -2.80 -2.06 -9.17
CA SER A 89 -3.53 -0.79 -9.17
C SER A 89 -2.68 0.37 -9.71
N VAL A 90 -1.40 0.46 -9.35
CA VAL A 90 -0.47 1.45 -9.92
C VAL A 90 -0.30 1.25 -11.43
N ALA A 91 -0.14 0.01 -11.89
CA ALA A 91 -0.07 -0.30 -13.33
C ALA A 91 -1.35 0.13 -14.07
N GLY A 92 -2.52 -0.06 -13.47
CA GLY A 92 -3.80 0.42 -13.98
C GLY A 92 -3.85 1.93 -14.13
N ARG A 93 -3.36 2.67 -13.14
CA ARG A 93 -3.27 4.13 -13.23
C ARG A 93 -2.29 4.58 -14.32
N LEU A 94 -1.15 3.93 -14.43
CA LEU A 94 -0.19 4.23 -15.52
C LEU A 94 -0.81 3.99 -16.89
N TYR A 95 -1.61 2.93 -17.06
CA TYR A 95 -2.38 2.71 -18.29
C TYR A 95 -3.36 3.84 -18.57
N LEU A 96 -4.12 4.31 -17.58
CA LEU A 96 -5.04 5.44 -17.73
C LEU A 96 -4.31 6.74 -18.11
N ASN A 97 -3.08 6.88 -17.69
CA ASN A 97 -2.21 8.01 -18.06
C ASN A 97 -1.50 7.83 -19.42
N GLY A 98 -1.98 6.89 -20.26
CA GLY A 98 -1.48 6.66 -21.60
C GLY A 98 -0.24 5.78 -21.70
N LYS A 99 0.11 5.06 -20.63
CA LYS A 99 1.20 4.08 -20.64
C LYS A 99 0.64 2.69 -20.94
N PRO A 100 1.05 2.01 -22.03
CA PRO A 100 0.43 0.76 -22.47
C PRO A 100 0.93 -0.45 -21.64
N LEU A 101 0.84 -0.39 -20.32
CA LEU A 101 1.35 -1.45 -19.43
C LEU A 101 0.36 -2.58 -19.22
N ILE A 102 -0.89 -2.26 -18.92
CA ILE A 102 -1.98 -3.21 -18.80
C ILE A 102 -3.14 -2.77 -19.68
N THR A 103 -3.88 -3.73 -20.20
CA THR A 103 -4.84 -3.46 -21.27
C THR A 103 -6.22 -3.06 -20.79
N ALA A 104 -6.55 -3.34 -19.53
CA ALA A 104 -7.88 -2.99 -18.98
C ALA A 104 -7.93 -3.06 -17.47
N THR A 105 -8.89 -2.35 -16.89
CA THR A 105 -9.25 -2.46 -15.46
C THR A 105 -10.75 -2.59 -15.31
N SER A 106 -11.19 -3.27 -14.28
CA SER A 106 -12.63 -3.51 -14.00
C SER A 106 -13.42 -2.22 -13.76
N MET A 107 -12.77 -1.14 -13.33
CA MET A 107 -13.43 0.15 -13.06
C MET A 107 -14.10 0.81 -14.25
N PHE A 108 -13.70 0.46 -15.48
CA PHE A 108 -14.19 1.10 -16.70
C PHE A 108 -15.03 0.15 -17.57
N GLY A 109 -15.61 -0.87 -16.97
CA GLY A 109 -16.44 -1.85 -17.67
C GLY A 109 -15.67 -2.81 -18.58
N GLN A 110 -14.34 -2.80 -18.49
CA GLN A 110 -13.46 -3.73 -19.17
C GLN A 110 -12.90 -4.73 -18.15
N LEU A 111 -12.73 -5.98 -18.54
CA LEU A 111 -12.11 -6.98 -17.69
C LEU A 111 -10.62 -6.71 -17.59
N PRO A 112 -10.02 -6.78 -16.38
CA PRO A 112 -8.59 -6.72 -16.22
C PRO A 112 -7.90 -7.84 -16.99
N ASP A 113 -6.69 -7.55 -17.51
CA ASP A 113 -5.82 -8.62 -17.98
C ASP A 113 -5.13 -9.27 -16.77
N TRP A 114 -5.71 -10.37 -16.32
CA TRP A 114 -5.20 -11.10 -15.16
C TRP A 114 -3.80 -11.68 -15.36
N ASN A 115 -3.33 -11.85 -16.60
CA ASN A 115 -1.96 -12.24 -16.88
C ASN A 115 -0.97 -11.15 -16.42
N GLU A 116 -1.38 -9.90 -16.41
CA GLU A 116 -0.56 -8.80 -15.91
C GLU A 116 -0.34 -8.91 -14.39
N TYR A 117 -1.36 -9.34 -13.64
CA TYR A 117 -1.20 -9.62 -12.22
C TYR A 117 -0.15 -10.73 -11.98
N ILE A 118 -0.20 -11.81 -12.76
CA ILE A 118 0.77 -12.90 -12.70
C ILE A 118 2.18 -12.43 -13.11
N SER A 119 2.27 -11.55 -14.11
CA SER A 119 3.54 -10.98 -14.55
C SER A 119 4.19 -10.12 -13.47
N ILE A 120 3.40 -9.29 -12.77
CA ILE A 120 3.88 -8.48 -11.64
C ILE A 120 4.30 -9.40 -10.47
N TRP A 121 3.51 -10.44 -10.16
CA TRP A 121 3.85 -11.45 -9.16
C TRP A 121 5.24 -12.06 -9.41
N SER A 122 5.48 -12.46 -10.64
CA SER A 122 6.76 -13.07 -11.03
C SER A 122 7.91 -12.06 -11.00
N ALA A 123 7.68 -10.85 -11.50
CA ALA A 123 8.71 -9.81 -11.58
C ALA A 123 9.15 -9.32 -10.17
N THR A 124 8.25 -9.33 -9.20
CA THR A 124 8.54 -8.93 -7.81
C THR A 124 9.04 -10.08 -6.93
N ASN A 125 9.42 -11.21 -7.51
CA ASN A 125 9.86 -12.40 -6.79
C ASN A 125 8.90 -12.81 -5.66
N THR A 126 7.60 -12.56 -5.83
CA THR A 126 6.59 -12.94 -4.86
C THR A 126 6.52 -14.45 -4.76
N THR A 127 6.65 -14.97 -3.56
CA THR A 127 6.63 -16.42 -3.29
C THR A 127 5.34 -16.79 -2.56
N THR A 128 4.90 -18.04 -2.74
CA THR A 128 3.74 -18.56 -2.00
C THR A 128 4.12 -18.72 -0.53
N ALA A 129 3.45 -17.97 0.33
CA ALA A 129 3.60 -18.08 1.78
C ALA A 129 2.76 -19.25 2.33
N TYR A 130 1.52 -19.40 1.84
CA TYR A 130 0.65 -20.51 2.18
C TYR A 130 -0.44 -20.70 1.11
N ILE A 131 -1.15 -21.84 1.18
CA ILE A 131 -2.29 -22.13 0.32
C ILE A 131 -3.53 -22.34 1.20
N LYS A 132 -4.63 -21.69 0.84
CA LYS A 132 -5.92 -21.84 1.53
C LYS A 132 -7.03 -21.94 0.48
N ASN A 133 -7.85 -22.98 0.56
CA ASN A 133 -8.96 -23.22 -0.36
C ASN A 133 -8.56 -23.22 -1.86
N GLY A 134 -7.33 -23.63 -2.18
CA GLY A 134 -6.81 -23.64 -3.55
C GLY A 134 -6.34 -22.28 -4.06
N ILE A 135 -6.26 -21.26 -3.19
CA ILE A 135 -5.70 -19.95 -3.47
C ILE A 135 -4.29 -19.89 -2.88
N GLU A 136 -3.31 -19.44 -3.68
CA GLU A 136 -1.94 -19.16 -3.24
C GLU A 136 -1.86 -17.75 -2.66
N TYR A 137 -1.57 -17.64 -1.37
CA TYR A 137 -1.30 -16.34 -0.72
C TYR A 137 0.19 -16.07 -0.74
N GLY A 138 0.58 -14.92 -1.29
CA GLY A 138 1.96 -14.58 -1.55
C GLY A 138 2.57 -13.65 -0.52
N SER A 139 3.90 -13.74 -0.41
CA SER A 139 4.75 -12.80 0.32
C SER A 139 5.75 -12.17 -0.65
N THR A 140 5.86 -10.86 -0.61
CA THR A 140 6.81 -10.07 -1.41
C THR A 140 7.78 -9.38 -0.46
N LYS A 141 9.08 -9.49 -0.70
CA LYS A 141 10.08 -8.74 0.05
C LYS A 141 10.02 -7.26 -0.33
N SER A 142 10.11 -6.36 0.64
CA SER A 142 10.07 -4.92 0.38
C SER A 142 11.13 -4.47 -0.63
N ASN A 143 12.32 -5.07 -0.58
CA ASN A 143 13.42 -4.76 -1.49
C ASN A 143 13.20 -5.26 -2.93
N ASP A 144 12.33 -6.24 -3.14
CA ASP A 144 12.00 -6.76 -4.47
C ASP A 144 10.83 -6.01 -5.12
N LEU A 145 10.01 -5.32 -4.31
CA LEU A 145 8.80 -4.65 -4.77
C LEU A 145 9.09 -3.58 -5.83
N GLY A 146 9.95 -2.62 -5.52
CA GLY A 146 10.31 -1.51 -6.41
C GLY A 146 11.07 -1.99 -7.66
N PRO A 147 12.24 -2.64 -7.51
CA PRO A 147 13.01 -3.14 -8.65
C PRO A 147 12.24 -4.11 -9.54
N GLY A 148 11.43 -4.99 -8.95
CA GLY A 148 10.60 -5.93 -9.70
C GLY A 148 9.56 -5.22 -10.54
N PHE A 149 8.86 -4.22 -9.99
CA PHE A 149 7.88 -3.46 -10.75
C PHE A 149 8.51 -2.60 -11.85
N VAL A 150 9.67 -1.99 -11.58
CA VAL A 150 10.46 -1.29 -12.60
C VAL A 150 10.84 -2.23 -13.75
N SER A 151 11.32 -3.44 -13.42
CA SER A 151 11.64 -4.45 -14.44
C SER A 151 10.41 -4.83 -15.28
N TYR A 152 9.27 -5.05 -14.64
CA TYR A 152 8.01 -5.31 -15.33
C TYR A 152 7.64 -4.18 -16.30
N CYS A 153 7.70 -2.93 -15.87
CA CYS A 153 7.38 -1.77 -16.70
C CYS A 153 8.36 -1.61 -17.87
N ASN A 154 9.66 -1.76 -17.60
CA ASN A 154 10.71 -1.62 -18.60
C ASN A 154 10.61 -2.71 -19.69
N ASN A 155 10.25 -3.94 -19.33
CA ASN A 155 10.00 -5.03 -20.29
C ASN A 155 8.82 -4.75 -21.22
N LYS A 156 7.93 -3.83 -20.83
CA LYS A 156 6.82 -3.33 -21.66
C LYS A 156 7.13 -2.03 -22.39
N GLY A 157 8.39 -1.61 -22.37
CA GLY A 157 8.86 -0.41 -23.07
C GLY A 157 8.57 0.90 -22.33
N TYR A 158 8.22 0.84 -21.04
CA TYR A 158 8.00 2.03 -20.22
C TYR A 158 9.13 2.22 -19.21
N ASN A 159 9.92 3.26 -19.39
CA ASN A 159 11.05 3.58 -18.52
C ASN A 159 10.56 4.20 -17.20
N LEU A 160 10.34 3.34 -16.20
CA LEU A 160 9.98 3.71 -14.85
C LEU A 160 11.25 3.76 -13.98
N GLN A 161 11.28 4.68 -13.05
CA GLN A 161 12.28 4.74 -11.98
C GLN A 161 11.62 4.56 -10.62
N GLU A 162 12.37 4.05 -9.66
CA GLU A 162 11.89 3.93 -8.29
C GLU A 162 12.88 4.54 -7.30
N SER A 163 12.35 4.94 -6.17
CA SER A 163 13.09 5.23 -4.96
C SER A 163 12.30 4.73 -3.75
N HIS A 164 13.00 4.37 -2.68
CA HIS A 164 12.34 3.84 -1.50
C HIS A 164 12.94 4.40 -0.21
N ALA A 165 12.17 4.34 0.87
CA ALA A 165 12.60 4.76 2.20
C ALA A 165 11.96 3.90 3.29
N GLY A 166 12.77 3.49 4.26
CA GLY A 166 12.28 2.98 5.55
C GLY A 166 11.87 4.14 6.46
N ALA A 167 10.84 3.93 7.28
CA ALA A 167 10.29 4.92 8.20
C ALA A 167 10.07 6.31 7.52
N PRO A 168 9.35 6.37 6.38
CA PRO A 168 9.13 7.62 5.67
C PRO A 168 8.47 8.66 6.58
N ILE A 169 8.71 9.94 6.33
CA ILE A 169 7.98 11.03 6.98
C ILE A 169 6.78 11.42 6.10
N PHE A 170 5.72 11.93 6.72
CA PHE A 170 4.48 12.27 5.99
C PHE A 170 4.70 13.30 4.88
N GLU A 171 5.63 14.22 5.06
CA GLU A 171 5.97 15.24 4.08
C GLU A 171 6.52 14.68 2.78
N GLN A 172 7.17 13.50 2.80
CA GLN A 172 7.61 12.82 1.58
C GLN A 172 6.42 12.40 0.71
N PHE A 173 5.34 11.92 1.33
CA PHE A 173 4.10 11.63 0.57
C PHE A 173 3.48 12.89 -0.02
N LYS A 174 3.43 14.00 0.74
CA LYS A 174 2.93 15.27 0.23
C LYS A 174 3.70 15.73 -1.01
N GLN A 175 5.02 15.69 -0.94
CA GLN A 175 5.89 16.08 -2.05
C GLN A 175 5.70 15.16 -3.28
N GLN A 176 5.64 13.86 -3.07
CA GLN A 176 5.48 12.91 -4.17
C GLN A 176 4.09 13.00 -4.82
N ILE A 177 3.04 13.20 -4.03
CA ILE A 177 1.70 13.47 -4.54
C ILE A 177 1.67 14.78 -5.36
N ALA A 178 2.33 15.84 -4.89
CA ALA A 178 2.46 17.10 -5.64
C ALA A 178 3.19 16.92 -6.98
N ASN A 179 4.15 16.01 -7.04
CA ASN A 179 4.88 15.63 -8.25
C ASN A 179 4.14 14.58 -9.11
N ASN A 180 2.89 14.23 -8.77
CA ASN A 180 2.09 13.22 -9.45
C ASN A 180 2.73 11.82 -9.49
N CYS A 181 3.59 11.49 -8.53
CA CYS A 181 4.25 10.20 -8.41
C CYS A 181 3.35 9.15 -7.79
N ASN A 182 3.40 7.93 -8.31
CA ASN A 182 2.76 6.79 -7.68
C ASN A 182 3.59 6.30 -6.50
N SER A 183 2.94 5.74 -5.49
CA SER A 183 3.66 5.12 -4.38
C SER A 183 2.92 3.94 -3.76
N ILE A 184 3.71 3.05 -3.16
CA ILE A 184 3.22 1.94 -2.34
C ILE A 184 3.66 2.19 -0.91
N PHE A 185 2.71 2.30 0.00
CA PHE A 185 2.95 2.33 1.43
C PHE A 185 2.83 0.92 1.99
N THR A 186 3.86 0.46 2.66
CA THR A 186 3.90 -0.83 3.35
C THR A 186 4.07 -0.57 4.84
N ALA A 187 3.27 -1.21 5.66
CA ALA A 187 3.37 -1.12 7.10
C ALA A 187 3.27 -2.52 7.74
N GLN A 188 3.91 -2.68 8.88
CA GLN A 188 3.79 -3.86 9.73
C GLN A 188 3.08 -3.49 11.03
N ALA A 189 2.25 -4.40 11.52
CA ALA A 189 1.60 -4.30 12.81
C ALA A 189 1.60 -5.66 13.51
N ILE A 190 1.48 -5.65 14.83
CA ILE A 190 1.28 -6.89 15.58
C ILE A 190 -0.22 -7.22 15.57
N SER A 191 -0.55 -8.36 14.96
CA SER A 191 -1.91 -8.89 14.92
C SER A 191 -1.92 -10.29 15.52
N ASN A 192 -2.72 -10.51 16.55
CA ASN A 192 -2.81 -11.81 17.26
C ASN A 192 -1.45 -12.38 17.68
N GLY A 193 -0.52 -11.53 18.14
CA GLY A 193 0.81 -11.94 18.60
C GLY A 193 1.81 -12.24 17.47
N SER A 194 1.45 -12.05 16.22
CA SER A 194 2.33 -12.21 15.06
C SER A 194 2.52 -10.86 14.35
N THR A 195 3.71 -10.64 13.80
CA THR A 195 3.96 -9.49 12.93
C THR A 195 3.34 -9.77 11.57
N VAL A 196 2.47 -8.87 11.13
CA VAL A 196 1.78 -8.97 9.85
C VAL A 196 2.03 -7.69 9.05
N GLY A 197 2.50 -7.85 7.82
CA GLY A 197 2.74 -6.76 6.88
C GLY A 197 1.58 -6.57 5.91
N HIS A 198 1.35 -5.32 5.47
CA HIS A 198 0.37 -5.00 4.45
C HIS A 198 0.89 -3.88 3.55
N SER A 199 0.65 -4.01 2.25
CA SER A 199 1.04 -3.03 1.23
C SER A 199 -0.19 -2.45 0.55
N MET A 200 -0.19 -1.13 0.37
CA MET A 200 -1.32 -0.37 -0.15
C MET A 200 -0.85 0.64 -1.19
N ALA A 201 -1.61 0.84 -2.26
CA ALA A 201 -1.30 1.90 -3.22
C ALA A 201 -1.81 3.25 -2.71
N VAL A 202 -0.95 4.27 -2.72
CA VAL A 202 -1.29 5.61 -2.22
C VAL A 202 -1.86 6.46 -3.35
N ALA A 203 -3.06 6.99 -3.14
CA ALA A 203 -3.75 7.89 -4.08
C ALA A 203 -3.71 9.36 -3.62
N GLY A 204 -3.40 9.61 -2.36
CA GLY A 204 -3.41 10.97 -1.82
C GLY A 204 -3.07 11.04 -0.34
N TRP A 205 -3.19 12.24 0.18
CA TRP A 205 -3.06 12.53 1.60
C TRP A 205 -4.14 13.52 2.06
N VAL A 206 -4.44 13.47 3.35
CA VAL A 206 -5.43 14.34 3.99
C VAL A 206 -4.93 14.72 5.38
N ASP A 207 -4.94 16.01 5.69
CA ASP A 207 -4.91 16.51 7.07
C ASP A 207 -6.35 16.78 7.52
N ALA A 208 -6.77 16.14 8.59
CA ALA A 208 -8.15 16.23 9.08
C ALA A 208 -8.21 16.34 10.60
N THR A 209 -9.33 16.87 11.07
CA THR A 209 -9.66 17.01 12.48
C THR A 209 -10.91 16.21 12.79
N ARG A 210 -10.91 15.44 13.86
CA ARG A 210 -12.09 14.68 14.29
C ARG A 210 -13.22 15.60 14.68
N THR A 211 -14.42 15.35 14.16
CA THR A 211 -15.66 16.07 14.51
C THR A 211 -16.70 15.09 15.05
N PRO A 212 -17.60 15.47 15.98
CA PRO A 212 -17.38 16.37 17.11
C PRO A 212 -17.05 15.56 18.36
N GLY A 213 -16.20 16.03 19.21
CA GLY A 213 -15.96 15.44 20.52
C GLY A 213 -15.25 16.47 21.39
N ASN A 214 -15.41 16.38 22.69
CA ASN A 214 -14.82 17.25 23.70
C ASN A 214 -13.28 17.15 23.80
N ASP A 215 -12.62 16.49 22.86
CA ASP A 215 -11.18 16.50 22.76
C ASP A 215 -10.69 17.70 21.93
N PRO A 216 -9.67 18.42 22.40
CA PRO A 216 -9.05 19.45 21.61
C PRO A 216 -8.65 18.87 20.26
N ALA A 217 -8.98 19.61 19.20
CA ALA A 217 -8.76 19.22 17.81
C ALA A 217 -7.30 18.83 17.55
N VAL A 218 -6.97 17.57 17.77
CA VAL A 218 -5.68 17.03 17.38
C VAL A 218 -5.80 16.75 15.88
N GLY A 219 -5.06 17.52 15.09
CA GLY A 219 -4.93 17.29 13.66
C GLY A 219 -4.23 15.96 13.43
N HIS A 220 -4.81 15.13 12.61
CA HIS A 220 -4.23 13.86 12.17
C HIS A 220 -3.94 13.91 10.68
N SER A 221 -2.86 13.27 10.29
CA SER A 221 -2.46 13.09 8.89
C SER A 221 -2.83 11.69 8.43
N TYR A 222 -3.56 11.61 7.32
CA TYR A 222 -4.03 10.35 6.75
C TYR A 222 -3.49 10.16 5.35
N LEU A 223 -3.14 8.93 5.00
CA LEU A 223 -2.96 8.52 3.62
C LEU A 223 -4.29 8.03 3.06
N TYR A 224 -4.64 8.50 1.86
CA TYR A 224 -5.74 7.97 1.07
C TYR A 224 -5.19 6.87 0.19
N VAL A 225 -5.64 5.64 0.43
CA VAL A 225 -5.03 4.44 -0.15
C VAL A 225 -6.08 3.53 -0.77
N TYR A 226 -5.65 2.72 -1.74
CA TYR A 226 -6.32 1.49 -2.09
C TYR A 226 -5.81 0.38 -1.16
N ASP A 227 -6.69 -0.15 -0.31
CA ASP A 227 -6.33 -1.06 0.77
C ASP A 227 -6.22 -2.54 0.35
N GLY A 228 -6.61 -2.85 -0.88
CA GLY A 228 -6.55 -4.20 -1.43
C GLY A 228 -7.75 -5.08 -1.09
N TRP A 229 -8.65 -4.66 -0.21
CA TRP A 229 -9.81 -5.45 0.25
C TRP A 229 -11.14 -4.80 -0.11
N ASN A 230 -11.36 -3.59 0.39
CA ASN A 230 -12.64 -2.89 0.31
C ASN A 230 -12.62 -1.75 -0.73
N GLY A 231 -11.48 -1.47 -1.32
CA GLY A 231 -11.28 -0.36 -2.24
C GLY A 231 -10.54 0.80 -1.58
N MET A 232 -11.06 2.02 -1.73
CA MET A 232 -10.42 3.21 -1.20
C MET A 232 -10.75 3.41 0.27
N SER A 233 -9.71 3.73 1.05
CA SER A 233 -9.76 3.90 2.50
C SER A 233 -8.79 4.97 2.96
N TYR A 234 -8.91 5.38 4.22
CA TYR A 234 -7.95 6.26 4.89
C TYR A 234 -7.16 5.51 5.95
N ILE A 235 -5.85 5.70 5.97
CA ILE A 235 -4.95 5.15 6.99
C ILE A 235 -4.41 6.31 7.82
N ASP A 236 -4.61 6.28 9.15
CA ASP A 236 -3.94 7.20 10.04
C ASP A 236 -2.43 6.93 9.99
N TYR A 237 -1.69 7.86 9.39
CA TYR A 237 -0.23 7.72 9.22
C TYR A 237 0.50 7.60 10.56
N ASN A 238 -0.01 8.21 11.60
CA ASN A 238 0.54 8.19 12.95
C ASN A 238 -0.04 7.06 13.83
N TYR A 239 -0.72 6.09 13.23
CA TYR A 239 -1.34 5.02 14.00
C TYR A 239 -0.31 4.25 14.83
N PRO A 240 -0.47 4.21 16.16
CA PRO A 240 0.58 3.77 17.08
C PRO A 240 0.87 2.27 17.03
N VAL A 241 0.10 1.50 16.28
CA VAL A 241 0.31 0.04 16.14
C VAL A 241 1.32 -0.33 15.06
N PHE A 242 1.72 0.61 14.20
CA PHE A 242 2.74 0.32 13.20
C PHE A 242 4.10 0.14 13.87
N THR A 243 4.66 -1.06 13.74
CA THR A 243 5.99 -1.41 14.25
C THR A 243 7.07 -1.07 13.24
N TYR A 244 6.70 -1.04 11.95
CA TYR A 244 7.56 -0.70 10.84
C TYR A 244 6.74 -0.08 9.70
N THR A 245 7.36 0.88 8.98
CA THR A 245 6.79 1.46 7.75
C THR A 245 7.85 1.56 6.68
N PHE A 246 7.42 1.40 5.43
CA PHE A 246 8.26 1.48 4.24
C PHE A 246 7.46 2.10 3.11
N VAL A 247 8.11 2.82 2.23
CA VAL A 247 7.49 3.38 1.02
C VAL A 247 8.36 3.12 -0.20
N THR A 248 7.71 2.82 -1.31
CA THR A 248 8.32 2.84 -2.65
C THR A 248 7.60 3.88 -3.49
N PHE A 249 8.33 4.82 -4.05
CA PHE A 249 7.85 5.85 -4.97
C PHE A 249 8.24 5.49 -6.39
N PHE A 250 7.35 5.78 -7.35
CA PHE A 250 7.57 5.52 -8.78
C PHE A 250 7.40 6.81 -9.57
N SER A 251 8.39 7.12 -10.42
CA SER A 251 8.43 8.28 -11.32
C SER A 251 8.83 7.88 -12.72
N GLY A 252 8.37 8.65 -13.74
CA GLY A 252 8.68 8.40 -15.15
C GLY A 252 7.56 8.75 -16.11
#